data_d9eba9f89ac85985027034af5c785e29
#
_entry.id   d9eba9f89ac85985027034af5c785e29
#
_cell.length_a   1.000
_cell.length_b   1.000
_cell.length_c   1.000
_cell.angle_alpha   90.00
_cell.angle_beta   90.00
_cell.angle_gamma   90.00
#
_symmetry.space_group_name_H-M   'P 1'
#
loop_
_entity.id
_entity.type
_entity.pdbx_description
1 polymer ?
#
loop_
_entity_poly.entity_id
_entity_poly.type
_entity_poly.pdbx_seq_one_letter_code
_entity_poly.pdbx_strand_id
1 'polypeptide(L)'
;MIAKIKTRTDFGGIVNYANDQKNKKKCATLLAHEGVCAISNKIIADSFQIQASMRLKVKSPVKHVSLAFSSQNISRFPDNKEGDALMVEIAKKWMEQMGIRNTQYIIARHHDTKHPHCHLVFNRIDNDGNLISDSNERIRNTKVCRALTKEYGLYFAPKNSKARNKSRLRPYQLRKYNLRSATLDALAVSRSWNDFLGILKGQGIDMRFNCTDNSDKIRGISFYQNEYSIAGSKLDRDLSFNSLCATLGNVAAELVVQPHQAITSGGGGGTNNEQGWRDDKDKDNQRTEPFYKPSKRRR
;
A
#
# COMPACT_ATOMS: atom_id res chain seq x y z
N MET A 1 7.08 -11.65 3.13
CA MET A 1 5.60 -11.72 3.24
C MET A 1 4.97 -10.34 3.10
N ILE A 2 3.68 -10.28 2.81
CA ILE A 2 2.89 -9.03 2.71
C ILE A 2 1.57 -9.24 3.44
N ALA A 3 1.15 -8.27 4.25
CA ALA A 3 -0.17 -8.25 4.87
C ALA A 3 -1.01 -7.10 4.29
N LYS A 4 -2.19 -7.40 3.80
CA LYS A 4 -3.17 -6.43 3.30
C LYS A 4 -4.34 -6.36 4.26
N ILE A 5 -4.50 -5.24 4.95
CA ILE A 5 -5.52 -5.02 5.97
C ILE A 5 -6.69 -4.26 5.36
N LYS A 6 -7.90 -4.71 5.66
CA LYS A 6 -9.16 -4.04 5.29
C LYS A 6 -10.07 -3.98 6.50
N THR A 7 -10.70 -2.83 6.72
CA THR A 7 -11.76 -2.66 7.72
C THR A 7 -13.11 -2.98 7.08
N ARG A 8 -14.00 -3.65 7.83
CA ARG A 8 -15.32 -4.07 7.37
C ARG A 8 -16.37 -3.80 8.45
N THR A 9 -17.61 -3.77 8.03
CA THR A 9 -18.77 -3.55 8.91
C THR A 9 -19.52 -4.83 9.25
N ASP A 10 -19.41 -5.85 8.40
CA ASP A 10 -20.17 -7.10 8.48
C ASP A 10 -19.25 -8.30 8.69
N PHE A 11 -19.53 -9.09 9.72
CA PHE A 11 -18.84 -10.35 9.98
C PHE A 11 -19.32 -11.48 9.09
N GLY A 12 -20.62 -11.55 8.78
CA GLY A 12 -21.20 -12.65 8.01
C GLY A 12 -20.58 -12.79 6.63
N GLY A 13 -20.55 -11.70 5.87
CA GLY A 13 -19.95 -11.67 4.55
C GLY A 13 -18.47 -11.99 4.54
N ILE A 14 -17.71 -11.49 5.53
CA ILE A 14 -16.26 -11.70 5.55
C ILE A 14 -15.87 -13.09 6.06
N VAL A 15 -16.61 -13.65 7.01
CA VAL A 15 -16.41 -15.03 7.49
C VAL A 15 -16.72 -16.00 6.35
N ASN A 16 -17.83 -15.81 5.64
CA ASN A 16 -18.18 -16.63 4.48
C ASN A 16 -17.09 -16.54 3.38
N TYR A 17 -16.51 -15.37 3.18
CA TYR A 17 -15.42 -15.22 2.21
C TYR A 17 -14.12 -15.89 2.67
N ALA A 18 -13.74 -15.72 3.92
CA ALA A 18 -12.48 -16.20 4.47
C ALA A 18 -12.50 -17.73 4.71
N ASN A 19 -13.63 -18.28 5.14
CA ASN A 19 -13.82 -19.70 5.44
C ASN A 19 -14.78 -20.38 4.45
N ASP A 20 -14.59 -20.11 3.14
CA ASP A 20 -15.42 -20.65 2.06
C ASP A 20 -15.00 -22.08 1.69
N GLN A 21 -15.36 -23.03 2.54
CA GLN A 21 -15.04 -24.46 2.38
C GLN A 21 -15.80 -25.11 1.22
N LYS A 22 -16.95 -24.53 0.81
CA LYS A 22 -17.82 -25.12 -0.22
C LYS A 22 -17.42 -24.75 -1.65
N ASN A 23 -16.61 -23.71 -1.80
CA ASN A 23 -16.18 -23.23 -3.11
C ASN A 23 -15.02 -24.08 -3.63
N LYS A 24 -15.27 -24.98 -4.59
CA LYS A 24 -14.26 -25.85 -5.19
C LYS A 24 -13.03 -25.12 -5.75
N LYS A 25 -13.17 -23.85 -6.12
CA LYS A 25 -12.05 -23.03 -6.62
C LYS A 25 -11.19 -22.41 -5.49
N LYS A 26 -11.82 -22.07 -4.35
CA LYS A 26 -11.12 -21.45 -3.22
C LYS A 26 -10.67 -22.45 -2.18
N CYS A 27 -11.48 -23.47 -1.93
CA CYS A 27 -11.21 -24.59 -1.02
C CYS A 27 -10.52 -24.13 0.27
N ALA A 28 -11.21 -23.27 1.05
CA ALA A 28 -10.63 -22.71 2.27
C ALA A 28 -10.55 -23.77 3.36
N THR A 29 -9.45 -23.81 4.09
CA THR A 29 -9.26 -24.65 5.27
C THR A 29 -9.14 -23.76 6.51
N LEU A 30 -10.05 -23.94 7.48
CA LEU A 30 -9.94 -23.27 8.78
C LEU A 30 -8.78 -23.86 9.56
N LEU A 31 -7.74 -23.05 9.81
CA LEU A 31 -6.51 -23.50 10.46
C LEU A 31 -6.54 -23.26 11.97
N ALA A 32 -7.07 -22.13 12.41
CA ALA A 32 -7.12 -21.76 13.81
C ALA A 32 -8.26 -20.79 14.08
N HIS A 33 -8.77 -20.82 15.30
CA HIS A 33 -9.74 -19.85 15.82
C HIS A 33 -9.57 -19.66 17.31
N GLU A 34 -10.09 -18.56 17.84
CA GLU A 34 -10.11 -18.27 19.26
C GLU A 34 -11.32 -17.40 19.60
N GLY A 35 -11.96 -17.69 20.72
CA GLY A 35 -13.11 -16.94 21.22
C GLY A 35 -14.38 -17.04 20.37
N VAL A 36 -14.42 -17.92 19.35
CA VAL A 36 -15.59 -18.15 18.49
C VAL A 36 -15.99 -19.62 18.48
N CYS A 37 -17.28 -19.90 18.32
CA CYS A 37 -17.77 -21.24 18.14
C CYS A 37 -17.72 -21.64 16.64
N ALA A 38 -16.79 -22.54 16.27
CA ALA A 38 -16.44 -22.83 14.87
C ALA A 38 -17.29 -23.94 14.23
N ILE A 39 -18.55 -24.13 14.63
CA ILE A 39 -19.45 -25.15 14.09
C ILE A 39 -19.89 -24.81 12.66
N SER A 40 -20.19 -23.53 12.39
CA SER A 40 -20.55 -23.03 11.07
C SER A 40 -20.18 -21.57 10.91
N ASN A 41 -20.08 -21.11 9.66
CA ASN A 41 -19.77 -19.71 9.36
C ASN A 41 -20.77 -18.73 9.98
N LYS A 42 -22.05 -19.12 10.04
CA LYS A 42 -23.08 -18.31 10.68
C LYS A 42 -22.80 -18.18 12.18
N ILE A 43 -22.53 -19.28 12.87
CA ILE A 43 -22.25 -19.28 14.31
C ILE A 43 -20.93 -18.54 14.63
N ILE A 44 -19.91 -18.67 13.78
CA ILE A 44 -18.67 -17.87 13.89
C ILE A 44 -19.03 -16.37 13.82
N ALA A 45 -19.81 -15.96 12.82
CA ALA A 45 -20.20 -14.57 12.65
C ALA A 45 -21.04 -14.05 13.81
N ASP A 46 -21.97 -14.86 14.31
CA ASP A 46 -22.79 -14.54 15.48
C ASP A 46 -21.92 -14.37 16.74
N SER A 47 -20.91 -15.24 16.94
CA SER A 47 -19.93 -15.13 18.03
C SER A 47 -19.16 -13.80 17.99
N PHE A 48 -18.69 -13.40 16.81
CA PHE A 48 -18.06 -12.09 16.61
C PHE A 48 -19.01 -10.93 16.91
N GLN A 49 -20.26 -11.04 16.45
CA GLN A 49 -21.26 -9.98 16.63
C GLN A 49 -21.61 -9.76 18.10
N ILE A 50 -21.70 -10.83 18.88
CA ILE A 50 -21.96 -10.75 20.33
C ILE A 50 -20.89 -9.92 21.00
N GLN A 51 -19.60 -10.19 20.78
CA GLN A 51 -18.51 -9.41 21.36
C GLN A 51 -18.50 -7.97 20.83
N ALA A 52 -18.73 -7.76 19.54
CA ALA A 52 -18.78 -6.43 18.97
C ALA A 52 -19.90 -5.56 19.57
N SER A 53 -20.99 -6.18 20.07
CA SER A 53 -22.10 -5.48 20.72
C SER A 53 -21.70 -4.79 22.04
N MET A 54 -20.58 -5.18 22.66
CA MET A 54 -20.03 -4.50 23.83
C MET A 54 -19.68 -3.03 23.56
N ARG A 55 -19.53 -2.65 22.28
CA ARG A 55 -19.19 -1.29 21.89
C ARG A 55 -19.90 -0.82 20.63
N LEU A 56 -21.21 -0.63 20.73
CA LEU A 56 -22.11 -0.27 19.60
C LEU A 56 -21.73 0.99 18.84
N LYS A 57 -20.97 1.92 19.44
CA LYS A 57 -20.50 3.14 18.77
C LYS A 57 -19.47 2.86 17.66
N VAL A 58 -18.86 1.67 17.63
CA VAL A 58 -17.87 1.30 16.62
C VAL A 58 -18.59 0.76 15.38
N LYS A 59 -18.70 1.59 14.36
CA LYS A 59 -19.41 1.25 13.11
C LYS A 59 -18.72 0.15 12.27
N SER A 60 -17.43 -0.07 12.46
CA SER A 60 -16.63 -1.02 11.66
C SER A 60 -15.79 -1.90 12.58
N PRO A 61 -16.41 -2.88 13.25
CA PRO A 61 -15.74 -3.72 14.26
C PRO A 61 -14.84 -4.81 13.65
N VAL A 62 -14.92 -5.05 12.34
CA VAL A 62 -14.26 -6.17 11.67
C VAL A 62 -12.95 -5.74 11.02
N LYS A 63 -11.86 -6.45 11.27
CA LYS A 63 -10.67 -6.42 10.43
C LYS A 63 -10.52 -7.74 9.67
N HIS A 64 -10.22 -7.59 8.39
CA HIS A 64 -9.86 -8.68 7.51
C HIS A 64 -8.45 -8.45 6.97
N VAL A 65 -7.59 -9.42 7.16
CA VAL A 65 -6.19 -9.38 6.74
C VAL A 65 -5.92 -10.56 5.81
N SER A 66 -5.30 -10.29 4.67
CA SER A 66 -4.74 -11.33 3.82
C SER A 66 -3.23 -11.32 4.00
N LEU A 67 -2.69 -12.39 4.59
CA LEU A 67 -1.27 -12.64 4.72
C LEU A 67 -0.82 -13.48 3.52
N ALA A 68 0.01 -12.92 2.65
CA ALA A 68 0.47 -13.59 1.44
C ALA A 68 2.01 -13.76 1.47
N PHE A 69 2.46 -14.92 1.03
CA PHE A 69 3.87 -15.30 0.93
C PHE A 69 4.28 -15.36 -0.56
N SER A 70 5.56 -15.25 -0.85
CA SER A 70 6.04 -15.38 -2.22
C SER A 70 5.87 -16.81 -2.72
N SER A 71 5.62 -16.98 -4.03
CA SER A 71 5.67 -18.31 -4.67
C SER A 71 7.04 -19.00 -4.52
N GLN A 72 8.11 -18.24 -4.29
CA GLN A 72 9.43 -18.78 -3.98
C GLN A 72 9.52 -19.44 -2.60
N ASN A 73 8.53 -19.22 -1.74
CA ASN A 73 8.44 -19.87 -0.43
C ASN A 73 7.46 -21.04 -0.42
N ILE A 74 6.97 -21.51 -1.58
CA ILE A 74 5.94 -22.55 -1.64
C ILE A 74 6.37 -23.84 -0.92
N SER A 75 7.64 -24.20 -1.01
CA SER A 75 8.22 -25.36 -0.32
C SER A 75 8.22 -25.23 1.21
N ARG A 76 8.13 -23.99 1.74
CA ARG A 76 8.05 -23.73 3.18
C ARG A 76 6.62 -23.88 3.72
N PHE A 77 5.63 -23.84 2.84
CA PHE A 77 4.21 -23.95 3.17
C PHE A 77 3.57 -25.11 2.38
N PRO A 78 4.04 -26.35 2.57
CA PRO A 78 3.42 -27.51 1.92
C PRO A 78 1.94 -27.58 2.34
N ASP A 79 1.15 -28.28 1.54
CA ASP A 79 -0.28 -28.48 1.82
C ASP A 79 -0.46 -29.69 2.77
N ASN A 80 0.02 -29.51 3.99
CA ASN A 80 -0.03 -30.50 5.06
C ASN A 80 -0.03 -29.78 6.43
N LYS A 81 -0.14 -30.58 7.51
CA LYS A 81 -0.17 -30.07 8.89
C LYS A 81 1.02 -29.18 9.27
N GLU A 82 2.21 -29.45 8.74
CA GLU A 82 3.43 -28.69 9.06
C GLU A 82 3.39 -27.30 8.41
N GLY A 83 3.01 -27.23 7.13
CA GLY A 83 2.85 -25.94 6.42
C GLY A 83 1.74 -25.11 7.00
N ASP A 84 0.66 -25.73 7.45
CA ASP A 84 -0.46 -25.06 8.12
C ASP A 84 -0.05 -24.52 9.48
N ALA A 85 0.67 -25.33 10.29
CA ALA A 85 1.17 -24.92 11.59
C ALA A 85 2.11 -23.69 11.49
N LEU A 86 3.05 -23.71 10.53
CA LEU A 86 3.93 -22.58 10.27
C LEU A 86 3.14 -21.31 9.85
N MET A 87 2.10 -21.49 9.04
CA MET A 87 1.26 -20.37 8.59
C MET A 87 0.50 -19.75 9.77
N VAL A 88 -0.05 -20.59 10.65
CA VAL A 88 -0.72 -20.15 11.89
C VAL A 88 0.25 -19.45 12.82
N GLU A 89 1.44 -20.01 13.03
CA GLU A 89 2.48 -19.41 13.88
C GLU A 89 2.83 -18.00 13.42
N ILE A 90 3.13 -17.84 12.11
CA ILE A 90 3.46 -16.52 11.55
C ILE A 90 2.28 -15.56 11.66
N ALA A 91 1.05 -16.03 11.44
CA ALA A 91 -0.14 -15.19 11.55
C ALA A 91 -0.38 -14.71 12.99
N LYS A 92 -0.25 -15.58 13.98
CA LYS A 92 -0.35 -15.24 15.42
C LYS A 92 0.75 -14.26 15.83
N LYS A 93 1.98 -14.49 15.41
CA LYS A 93 3.11 -13.61 15.71
C LYS A 93 2.94 -12.23 15.02
N TRP A 94 2.36 -12.19 13.82
CA TRP A 94 1.98 -10.94 13.18
C TRP A 94 0.92 -10.21 14.00
N MET A 95 -0.12 -10.88 14.49
CA MET A 95 -1.13 -10.28 15.38
C MET A 95 -0.48 -9.67 16.61
N GLU A 96 0.35 -10.45 17.29
CA GLU A 96 1.03 -10.02 18.52
C GLU A 96 1.88 -8.76 18.29
N GLN A 97 2.73 -8.74 17.27
CA GLN A 97 3.59 -7.60 16.93
C GLN A 97 2.79 -6.38 16.43
N MET A 98 1.60 -6.59 15.90
CA MET A 98 0.63 -5.53 15.59
C MET A 98 -0.15 -5.04 16.79
N GLY A 99 0.06 -5.61 17.99
CA GLY A 99 -0.67 -5.27 19.21
C GLY A 99 -2.12 -5.77 19.22
N ILE A 100 -2.43 -6.79 18.41
CA ILE A 100 -3.74 -7.44 18.36
C ILE A 100 -3.70 -8.61 19.34
N ARG A 101 -4.26 -8.40 20.51
CA ARG A 101 -4.27 -9.34 21.63
C ARG A 101 -5.65 -9.40 22.26
N ASN A 102 -5.91 -10.46 23.04
CA ASN A 102 -7.14 -10.60 23.81
C ASN A 102 -8.42 -10.39 23.00
N THR A 103 -8.50 -10.96 21.80
CA THR A 103 -9.67 -10.80 20.94
C THR A 103 -9.99 -12.05 20.15
N GLN A 104 -11.22 -12.14 19.72
CA GLN A 104 -11.70 -13.21 18.84
C GLN A 104 -11.04 -13.12 17.46
N TYR A 105 -10.66 -14.29 16.89
CA TYR A 105 -10.19 -14.37 15.52
C TYR A 105 -10.43 -15.73 14.89
N ILE A 106 -10.37 -15.79 13.56
CA ILE A 106 -10.22 -16.99 12.74
C ILE A 106 -9.04 -16.81 11.77
N ILE A 107 -8.34 -17.90 11.48
CA ILE A 107 -7.30 -17.99 10.44
C ILE A 107 -7.69 -19.11 9.49
N ALA A 108 -7.84 -18.80 8.22
CA ALA A 108 -8.19 -19.76 7.17
C ALA A 108 -7.20 -19.68 6.00
N ARG A 109 -6.70 -20.83 5.54
CA ARG A 109 -5.84 -20.95 4.37
C ARG A 109 -6.70 -21.04 3.12
N HIS A 110 -6.29 -20.36 2.04
CA HIS A 110 -6.89 -20.50 0.71
C HIS A 110 -5.93 -21.21 -0.24
N HIS A 111 -6.49 -22.02 -1.14
CA HIS A 111 -5.76 -22.83 -2.11
C HIS A 111 -5.99 -22.38 -3.57
N ASP A 112 -6.58 -21.20 -3.78
CA ASP A 112 -7.00 -20.66 -5.08
C ASP A 112 -5.89 -19.97 -5.89
N THR A 113 -4.70 -19.81 -5.31
CA THR A 113 -3.60 -19.11 -5.96
C THR A 113 -2.27 -19.86 -5.82
N LYS A 114 -1.31 -19.57 -6.74
CA LYS A 114 0.06 -20.10 -6.65
C LYS A 114 0.88 -19.54 -5.47
N HIS A 115 0.38 -18.48 -4.84
CA HIS A 115 1.03 -17.86 -3.69
C HIS A 115 0.41 -18.42 -2.41
N PRO A 116 1.17 -19.08 -1.52
CA PRO A 116 0.63 -19.47 -0.22
C PRO A 116 0.07 -18.24 0.50
N HIS A 117 -1.15 -18.32 1.00
CA HIS A 117 -1.76 -17.24 1.73
C HIS A 117 -2.84 -17.72 2.68
N CYS A 118 -3.07 -16.94 3.72
CA CYS A 118 -4.20 -17.13 4.62
C CYS A 118 -4.95 -15.82 4.85
N HIS A 119 -6.20 -15.98 5.23
CA HIS A 119 -7.07 -14.90 5.66
C HIS A 119 -7.23 -14.97 7.17
N LEU A 120 -6.98 -13.83 7.81
CA LEU A 120 -7.21 -13.60 9.22
C LEU A 120 -8.40 -12.65 9.35
N VAL A 121 -9.42 -13.03 10.09
CA VAL A 121 -10.52 -12.16 10.48
C VAL A 121 -10.49 -12.03 11.98
N PHE A 122 -10.53 -10.82 12.50
CA PHE A 122 -10.55 -10.58 13.94
C PHE A 122 -11.49 -9.44 14.33
N ASN A 123 -11.95 -9.49 15.57
CA ASN A 123 -12.76 -8.44 16.17
C ASN A 123 -11.86 -7.30 16.63
N ARG A 124 -12.21 -6.05 16.30
CA ARG A 124 -11.52 -4.86 16.80
C ARG A 124 -11.90 -4.52 18.24
N ILE A 125 -12.99 -5.09 18.72
CA ILE A 125 -13.36 -4.99 20.12
C ILE A 125 -12.73 -6.20 20.81
N ASP A 126 -11.92 -5.96 21.83
CA ASP A 126 -11.29 -7.03 22.61
C ASP A 126 -12.28 -7.65 23.60
N ASN A 127 -11.84 -8.67 24.34
CA ASN A 127 -12.69 -9.37 25.31
C ASN A 127 -13.09 -8.49 26.50
N ASP A 128 -12.40 -7.36 26.71
CA ASP A 128 -12.68 -6.38 27.75
C ASP A 128 -13.53 -5.20 27.23
N GLY A 129 -14.01 -5.25 25.97
CA GLY A 129 -14.80 -4.20 25.34
C GLY A 129 -13.99 -3.00 24.86
N ASN A 130 -12.64 -3.06 24.87
CA ASN A 130 -11.80 -1.99 24.37
C ASN A 130 -11.62 -2.08 22.86
N LEU A 131 -11.45 -0.91 22.22
CA LEU A 131 -11.15 -0.83 20.80
C LEU A 131 -9.65 -1.01 20.56
N ILE A 132 -9.27 -2.05 19.83
CA ILE A 132 -7.89 -2.27 19.40
C ILE A 132 -7.46 -1.13 18.47
N SER A 133 -6.35 -0.47 18.80
CA SER A 133 -5.85 0.70 18.09
C SER A 133 -5.35 0.36 16.68
N ASP A 134 -5.83 1.10 15.69
CA ASP A 134 -5.34 1.07 14.30
C ASP A 134 -4.46 2.30 13.96
N SER A 135 -4.01 3.04 14.97
CA SER A 135 -3.09 4.16 14.77
C SER A 135 -1.81 3.70 14.06
N ASN A 136 -1.43 4.45 13.01
CA ASN A 136 -0.25 4.14 12.18
C ASN A 136 -0.19 2.68 11.67
N GLU A 137 -1.35 2.01 11.55
CA GLU A 137 -1.49 0.58 11.18
C GLU A 137 -0.65 0.23 9.95
N ARG A 138 -0.67 1.07 8.90
CA ARG A 138 0.08 0.82 7.66
C ARG A 138 1.61 0.82 7.89
N ILE A 139 2.11 1.74 8.71
CA ILE A 139 3.55 1.85 9.01
C ILE A 139 3.99 0.68 9.87
N ARG A 140 3.24 0.39 10.95
CA ARG A 140 3.49 -0.77 11.83
C ARG A 140 3.49 -2.07 11.02
N ASN A 141 2.45 -2.29 10.21
CA ASN A 141 2.32 -3.48 9.36
C ASN A 141 3.54 -3.67 8.44
N THR A 142 4.03 -2.60 7.82
CA THR A 142 5.22 -2.69 6.95
C THR A 142 6.47 -3.11 7.74
N LYS A 143 6.65 -2.57 8.96
CA LYS A 143 7.78 -2.94 9.84
C LYS A 143 7.67 -4.39 10.29
N VAL A 144 6.50 -4.80 10.76
CA VAL A 144 6.22 -6.17 11.22
C VAL A 144 6.41 -7.19 10.10
N CYS A 145 5.84 -6.94 8.91
CA CYS A 145 6.03 -7.83 7.77
C CYS A 145 7.50 -8.01 7.40
N ARG A 146 8.31 -6.95 7.47
CA ARG A 146 9.76 -7.04 7.19
C ARG A 146 10.49 -7.82 8.27
N ALA A 147 10.19 -7.58 9.54
CA ALA A 147 10.79 -8.29 10.66
C ALA A 147 10.53 -9.80 10.57
N LEU A 148 9.27 -10.20 10.40
CA LEU A 148 8.88 -11.59 10.25
C LEU A 148 9.44 -12.24 8.97
N THR A 149 9.51 -11.50 7.85
CA THR A 149 10.16 -12.02 6.64
C THR A 149 11.62 -12.37 6.89
N LYS A 150 12.35 -11.54 7.66
CA LYS A 150 13.75 -11.80 8.04
C LYS A 150 13.85 -12.96 9.04
N GLU A 151 13.04 -12.93 10.08
CA GLU A 151 13.05 -13.91 11.17
C GLU A 151 12.81 -15.34 10.69
N TYR A 152 11.83 -15.50 9.80
CA TYR A 152 11.49 -16.81 9.23
C TYR A 152 12.30 -17.18 7.98
N GLY A 153 13.30 -16.40 7.59
CA GLY A 153 14.10 -16.65 6.39
C GLY A 153 13.27 -16.71 5.10
N LEU A 154 12.18 -15.92 5.03
CA LEU A 154 11.31 -15.87 3.87
C LEU A 154 11.92 -14.99 2.79
N TYR A 155 11.53 -15.25 1.53
CA TYR A 155 12.00 -14.47 0.40
C TYR A 155 11.60 -13.00 0.50
N PHE A 156 12.60 -12.13 0.40
CA PHE A 156 12.39 -10.70 0.22
C PHE A 156 12.22 -10.39 -1.27
N ALA A 157 11.02 -9.95 -1.65
CA ALA A 157 10.84 -9.43 -2.99
C ALA A 157 11.75 -8.19 -3.16
N PRO A 158 12.59 -8.14 -4.22
CA PRO A 158 13.37 -6.95 -4.52
C PRO A 158 12.42 -5.77 -4.67
N LYS A 159 12.87 -4.57 -4.29
CA LYS A 159 12.11 -3.33 -4.55
C LYS A 159 11.87 -3.28 -6.06
N ASN A 160 10.65 -3.60 -6.50
CA ASN A 160 10.29 -3.46 -7.90
C ASN A 160 10.30 -1.98 -8.25
N SER A 161 11.37 -1.53 -8.86
CA SER A 161 11.48 -0.21 -9.46
C SER A 161 10.63 -0.10 -10.73
N LYS A 162 10.27 -1.21 -11.36
CA LYS A 162 9.52 -1.27 -12.63
C LYS A 162 8.11 -1.80 -12.41
N ALA A 163 7.11 -1.08 -12.91
CA ALA A 163 5.74 -1.58 -12.92
C ALA A 163 5.64 -2.81 -13.83
N ARG A 164 5.13 -3.94 -13.29
CA ARG A 164 4.95 -5.18 -14.05
C ARG A 164 3.93 -5.04 -15.19
N ASN A 165 2.94 -4.19 -15.02
CA ASN A 165 1.91 -3.94 -16.02
C ASN A 165 1.57 -2.45 -16.07
N LYS A 166 2.16 -1.75 -17.05
CA LYS A 166 1.97 -0.32 -17.27
C LYS A 166 0.52 0.02 -17.67
N SER A 167 -0.19 -0.88 -18.34
CA SER A 167 -1.57 -0.65 -18.79
C SER A 167 -2.59 -0.57 -17.65
N ARG A 168 -2.24 -1.07 -16.46
CA ARG A 168 -3.10 -0.98 -15.27
C ARG A 168 -2.84 0.25 -14.40
N LEU A 169 -1.88 1.08 -14.78
CA LEU A 169 -1.58 2.30 -14.05
C LEU A 169 -2.61 3.39 -14.41
N ARG A 170 -3.07 4.12 -13.41
CA ARG A 170 -3.85 5.36 -13.66
C ARG A 170 -2.97 6.38 -14.41
N PRO A 171 -3.55 7.30 -15.21
CA PRO A 171 -2.77 8.24 -16.03
C PRO A 171 -1.67 8.99 -15.25
N TYR A 172 -1.96 9.47 -14.03
CA TYR A 172 -0.97 10.15 -13.20
C TYR A 172 0.15 9.22 -12.72
N GLN A 173 -0.17 7.94 -12.42
CA GLN A 173 0.83 6.93 -12.01
C GLN A 173 1.73 6.56 -13.19
N LEU A 174 1.17 6.47 -14.38
CA LEU A 174 1.93 6.21 -15.60
C LEU A 174 2.87 7.37 -15.91
N ARG A 175 2.41 8.63 -15.80
CA ARG A 175 3.27 9.82 -15.95
C ARG A 175 4.41 9.81 -14.94
N LYS A 176 4.09 9.61 -13.66
CA LYS A 176 5.12 9.49 -12.61
C LYS A 176 6.11 8.37 -12.90
N TYR A 177 5.61 7.21 -13.34
CA TYR A 177 6.45 6.06 -13.68
C TYR A 177 7.41 6.38 -14.84
N ASN A 178 6.89 6.97 -15.93
CA ASN A 178 7.68 7.31 -17.10
C ASN A 178 8.73 8.37 -16.76
N LEU A 179 8.36 9.44 -16.08
CA LEU A 179 9.28 10.49 -15.63
C LEU A 179 10.38 9.91 -14.72
N ARG A 180 10.01 9.05 -13.76
CA ARG A 180 10.98 8.37 -12.90
C ARG A 180 11.95 7.50 -13.71
N SER A 181 11.46 6.70 -14.66
CA SER A 181 12.32 5.85 -15.48
C SER A 181 13.28 6.69 -16.30
N ALA A 182 12.78 7.67 -17.03
CA ALA A 182 13.58 8.56 -17.88
C ALA A 182 14.68 9.30 -17.07
N THR A 183 14.32 9.81 -15.88
CA THR A 183 15.29 10.53 -15.02
C THR A 183 16.35 9.60 -14.43
N LEU A 184 16.00 8.36 -14.04
CA LEU A 184 16.97 7.38 -13.55
C LEU A 184 17.87 6.86 -14.66
N ASP A 185 17.32 6.65 -15.85
CA ASP A 185 18.10 6.22 -17.03
C ASP A 185 19.09 7.32 -17.44
N ALA A 186 18.68 8.60 -17.38
CA ALA A 186 19.58 9.74 -17.58
C ALA A 186 20.69 9.78 -16.53
N LEU A 187 20.36 9.60 -15.24
CA LEU A 187 21.35 9.60 -14.16
C LEU A 187 22.37 8.47 -14.32
N ALA A 188 21.95 7.29 -14.78
CA ALA A 188 22.84 6.14 -14.94
C ALA A 188 23.97 6.35 -15.95
N VAL A 189 23.78 7.23 -16.93
CA VAL A 189 24.79 7.53 -17.98
C VAL A 189 25.50 8.86 -17.78
N SER A 190 25.02 9.70 -16.86
CA SER A 190 25.58 11.03 -16.59
C SER A 190 26.80 10.92 -15.68
N ARG A 191 27.83 11.72 -15.98
CA ARG A 191 29.05 11.85 -15.17
C ARG A 191 29.15 13.21 -14.47
N SER A 192 28.33 14.17 -14.88
CA SER A 192 28.29 15.53 -14.36
C SER A 192 26.85 16.06 -14.33
N TRP A 193 26.66 17.18 -13.62
CA TRP A 193 25.37 17.88 -13.62
C TRP A 193 25.00 18.39 -15.02
N ASN A 194 26.00 18.88 -15.81
CA ASN A 194 25.75 19.35 -17.17
C ASN A 194 25.28 18.23 -18.09
N ASP A 195 25.91 17.04 -18.01
CA ASP A 195 25.45 15.87 -18.76
C ASP A 195 24.01 15.49 -18.38
N PHE A 196 23.75 15.43 -17.06
CA PHE A 196 22.44 15.08 -16.55
C PHE A 196 21.35 16.04 -17.02
N LEU A 197 21.58 17.35 -16.88
CA LEU A 197 20.65 18.38 -17.32
C LEU A 197 20.47 18.38 -18.85
N GLY A 198 21.54 18.18 -19.61
CA GLY A 198 21.50 18.09 -21.06
C GLY A 198 20.65 16.93 -21.55
N ILE A 199 20.81 15.74 -20.96
CA ILE A 199 20.03 14.55 -21.30
C ILE A 199 18.55 14.76 -20.95
N LEU A 200 18.26 15.31 -19.77
CA LEU A 200 16.87 15.58 -19.34
C LEU A 200 16.20 16.57 -20.29
N LYS A 201 16.88 17.66 -20.65
CA LYS A 201 16.37 18.67 -21.59
C LYS A 201 16.08 18.09 -22.97
N GLY A 202 16.94 17.18 -23.45
CA GLY A 202 16.71 16.45 -24.70
C GLY A 202 15.48 15.54 -24.66
N GLN A 203 15.01 15.15 -23.47
CA GLN A 203 13.79 14.35 -23.25
C GLN A 203 12.56 15.20 -22.89
N GLY A 204 12.67 16.54 -22.95
CA GLY A 204 11.59 17.45 -22.56
C GLY A 204 11.32 17.45 -21.04
N ILE A 205 12.34 17.15 -20.24
CA ILE A 205 12.27 17.18 -18.77
C ILE A 205 13.11 18.34 -18.27
N ASP A 206 12.47 19.28 -17.59
CA ASP A 206 13.14 20.37 -16.89
C ASP A 206 13.37 20.01 -15.44
N MET A 207 14.49 20.47 -14.88
CA MET A 207 14.80 20.36 -13.46
C MET A 207 15.02 21.76 -12.86
N ARG A 208 14.48 21.98 -11.67
CA ARG A 208 14.65 23.24 -10.93
C ARG A 208 15.13 22.97 -9.51
N PHE A 209 16.04 23.81 -9.04
CA PHE A 209 16.44 23.84 -7.65
C PHE A 209 15.41 24.61 -6.83
N ASN A 210 15.03 24.05 -5.69
CA ASN A 210 14.13 24.69 -4.73
C ASN A 210 15.00 25.32 -3.64
N CYS A 211 15.14 26.64 -3.63
CA CYS A 211 15.87 27.39 -2.63
C CYS A 211 14.97 27.86 -1.49
N THR A 212 15.53 28.30 -0.38
CA THR A 212 14.80 28.93 0.73
C THR A 212 14.64 30.42 0.43
N ASP A 213 13.49 31.01 0.72
CA ASP A 213 13.08 32.37 0.34
C ASP A 213 14.07 33.49 0.73
N ASN A 214 15.01 33.24 1.64
CA ASN A 214 15.99 34.23 2.11
C ASN A 214 17.44 33.72 2.08
N SER A 215 17.75 32.64 1.38
CA SER A 215 19.11 32.13 1.26
C SER A 215 19.25 31.29 -0.01
N ASP A 216 20.42 31.34 -0.63
CA ASP A 216 20.82 30.51 -1.78
C ASP A 216 20.96 29.03 -1.42
N LYS A 217 20.49 28.63 -0.22
CA LYS A 217 20.57 27.26 0.24
C LYS A 217 19.52 26.40 -0.45
N ILE A 218 19.97 25.43 -1.23
CA ILE A 218 19.12 24.49 -1.93
C ILE A 218 18.48 23.53 -0.92
N ARG A 219 17.14 23.51 -0.85
CA ARG A 219 16.33 22.55 -0.05
C ARG A 219 16.05 21.25 -0.79
N GLY A 220 16.07 21.29 -2.11
CA GLY A 220 15.75 20.15 -2.92
C GLY A 220 15.65 20.48 -4.39
N ILE A 221 15.14 19.54 -5.16
CA ILE A 221 14.91 19.69 -6.59
C ILE A 221 13.53 19.24 -6.98
N SER A 222 13.01 19.77 -8.07
CA SER A 222 11.77 19.36 -8.70
C SER A 222 11.98 19.12 -10.19
N PHE A 223 11.34 18.06 -10.71
CA PHE A 223 11.32 17.73 -12.12
C PHE A 223 10.00 18.16 -12.74
N TYR A 224 10.04 18.69 -13.94
CA TYR A 224 8.90 19.20 -14.70
C TYR A 224 8.85 18.52 -16.06
N GLN A 225 7.68 18.07 -16.47
CA GLN A 225 7.45 17.58 -17.83
C GLN A 225 6.04 17.97 -18.25
N ASN A 226 5.90 18.84 -19.24
CA ASN A 226 4.66 19.51 -19.59
C ASN A 226 4.04 20.20 -18.35
N GLU A 227 2.78 19.94 -18.06
CA GLU A 227 2.06 20.50 -16.89
C GLU A 227 2.29 19.70 -15.58
N TYR A 228 3.11 18.64 -15.62
CA TYR A 228 3.33 17.78 -14.46
C TYR A 228 4.65 18.14 -13.77
N SER A 229 4.56 18.39 -12.46
CA SER A 229 5.74 18.61 -11.63
C SER A 229 5.77 17.71 -10.40
N ILE A 230 6.95 17.32 -9.98
CA ILE A 230 7.13 16.48 -8.80
C ILE A 230 8.52 16.68 -8.16
N ALA A 231 8.56 16.75 -6.84
CA ALA A 231 9.82 16.81 -6.11
C ALA A 231 10.64 15.53 -6.32
N GLY A 232 11.94 15.67 -6.51
CA GLY A 232 12.85 14.55 -6.77
C GLY A 232 12.80 13.47 -5.70
N SER A 233 12.76 13.83 -4.43
CA SER A 233 12.61 12.88 -3.31
C SER A 233 11.27 12.13 -3.28
N LYS A 234 10.20 12.70 -3.88
CA LYS A 234 8.91 12.03 -4.06
C LYS A 234 8.87 11.15 -5.32
N LEU A 235 9.74 11.45 -6.28
CA LEU A 235 9.89 10.68 -7.50
C LEU A 235 10.68 9.39 -7.24
N ASP A 236 11.90 9.53 -6.71
CA ASP A 236 12.74 8.45 -6.20
C ASP A 236 13.70 8.96 -5.12
N ARG A 237 14.20 8.06 -4.25
CA ARG A 237 15.21 8.40 -3.25
C ARG A 237 16.53 8.81 -3.90
N ASP A 238 16.92 8.13 -4.97
CA ASP A 238 18.17 8.36 -5.68
C ASP A 238 18.14 9.68 -6.48
N LEU A 239 16.94 10.25 -6.70
CA LEU A 239 16.70 11.54 -7.33
C LEU A 239 16.49 12.66 -6.30
N SER A 240 16.82 12.45 -5.03
CA SER A 240 16.88 13.52 -4.05
C SER A 240 18.12 14.38 -4.29
N PHE A 241 18.08 15.68 -3.92
CA PHE A 241 19.22 16.58 -4.10
C PHE A 241 20.52 16.02 -3.52
N ASN A 242 20.49 15.54 -2.27
CA ASN A 242 21.66 14.97 -1.61
C ASN A 242 22.18 13.70 -2.33
N SER A 243 21.30 12.86 -2.84
CA SER A 243 21.71 11.66 -3.58
C SER A 243 22.33 12.00 -4.93
N LEU A 244 21.80 13.01 -5.61
CA LEU A 244 22.38 13.50 -6.87
C LEU A 244 23.74 14.16 -6.65
N CYS A 245 23.91 14.96 -5.58
CA CYS A 245 25.23 15.50 -5.20
C CYS A 245 26.24 14.39 -4.91
N ALA A 246 25.82 13.31 -4.25
CA ALA A 246 26.69 12.17 -3.99
C ALA A 246 27.13 11.43 -5.27
N THR A 247 26.29 11.48 -6.33
CA THR A 247 26.56 10.78 -7.60
C THR A 247 27.26 11.68 -8.62
N LEU A 248 26.84 12.94 -8.76
CA LEU A 248 27.27 13.88 -9.80
C LEU A 248 28.28 14.93 -9.28
N GLY A 249 28.60 14.92 -7.98
CA GLY A 249 29.42 15.93 -7.32
C GLY A 249 28.61 17.15 -6.86
N ASN A 250 29.33 18.13 -6.28
CA ASN A 250 28.70 19.37 -5.84
C ASN A 250 28.22 20.19 -7.04
N VAL A 251 27.08 20.86 -6.85
CA VAL A 251 26.53 21.76 -7.89
C VAL A 251 27.41 22.99 -8.01
N ALA A 252 27.84 23.31 -9.22
CA ALA A 252 28.51 24.59 -9.51
C ALA A 252 27.52 25.75 -9.32
N ALA A 253 27.97 26.84 -8.71
CA ALA A 253 27.15 28.02 -8.42
C ALA A 253 26.44 28.56 -9.69
N GLU A 254 27.08 28.45 -10.84
CA GLU A 254 26.56 28.88 -12.14
C GLU A 254 25.27 28.14 -12.57
N LEU A 255 25.07 26.91 -12.11
CA LEU A 255 23.86 26.13 -12.42
C LEU A 255 22.64 26.50 -11.55
N VAL A 256 22.89 27.13 -10.41
CA VAL A 256 21.84 27.53 -9.46
C VAL A 256 21.23 28.88 -9.87
N VAL A 257 21.99 29.71 -10.57
CA VAL A 257 21.64 31.10 -10.93
C VAL A 257 20.94 31.22 -12.30
N GLN A 258 20.46 30.16 -12.94
CA GLN A 258 19.68 30.33 -14.17
C GLN A 258 18.33 31.01 -13.85
N PRO A 259 18.16 32.32 -14.21
CA PRO A 259 16.93 33.04 -13.92
C PRO A 259 15.77 32.46 -14.73
N HIS A 260 14.61 32.49 -14.10
CA HIS A 260 13.33 32.24 -14.73
C HIS A 260 13.17 33.03 -16.04
N GLN A 261 13.38 32.43 -17.21
CA GLN A 261 12.69 32.92 -18.39
C GLN A 261 11.22 32.53 -18.23
N ALA A 262 10.45 33.44 -17.64
CA ALA A 262 9.01 33.39 -17.69
C ALA A 262 8.59 33.36 -19.15
N ILE A 263 7.90 32.31 -19.54
CA ILE A 263 7.09 32.34 -20.75
C ILE A 263 5.96 33.32 -20.42
N THR A 264 6.14 34.58 -20.80
CA THR A 264 5.06 35.58 -20.82
C THR A 264 4.21 35.28 -22.06
N SER A 265 3.19 34.46 -21.87
CA SER A 265 1.99 34.51 -22.67
C SER A 265 1.00 35.37 -21.89
N GLY A 266 0.56 36.47 -22.56
CA GLY A 266 -0.14 37.58 -21.94
C GLY A 266 -1.45 37.28 -21.24
N GLY A 267 -1.74 38.19 -20.33
CA GLY A 267 -3.10 38.63 -20.01
C GLY A 267 -3.75 37.95 -18.80
N GLY A 268 -3.99 38.74 -17.78
CA GLY A 268 -5.11 38.53 -16.85
C GLY A 268 -4.70 38.14 -15.43
N GLY A 269 -4.87 39.11 -14.53
CA GLY A 269 -4.64 38.99 -13.11
C GLY A 269 -5.52 37.94 -12.45
N GLY A 270 -5.07 37.52 -11.30
CA GLY A 270 -5.95 36.80 -10.39
C GLY A 270 -5.26 35.73 -9.56
N THR A 271 -5.07 36.08 -8.30
CA THR A 271 -5.15 35.24 -7.11
C THR A 271 -4.24 34.00 -7.00
N ASN A 272 -3.38 34.08 -6.02
CA ASN A 272 -2.69 32.96 -5.38
C ASN A 272 -3.65 31.79 -5.12
N ASN A 273 -3.52 30.72 -5.89
CA ASN A 273 -4.13 29.45 -5.58
C ASN A 273 -2.99 28.46 -5.28
N GLU A 274 -2.54 28.45 -4.04
CA GLU A 274 -1.94 27.29 -3.42
C GLU A 274 -2.98 26.17 -3.31
N GLN A 275 -3.33 25.57 -4.42
CA GLN A 275 -3.98 24.26 -4.38
C GLN A 275 -2.88 23.20 -4.29
N GLY A 276 -2.43 23.01 -3.05
CA GLY A 276 -1.73 21.80 -2.67
C GLY A 276 -2.59 20.59 -3.08
N TRP A 277 -2.04 19.73 -3.88
CA TRP A 277 -2.62 18.45 -4.24
C TRP A 277 -2.87 17.65 -2.96
N ARG A 278 -4.12 17.70 -2.50
CA ARG A 278 -4.61 16.76 -1.49
C ARG A 278 -4.59 15.39 -2.14
N ASP A 279 -3.92 14.44 -1.50
CA ASP A 279 -4.00 13.03 -1.84
C ASP A 279 -5.48 12.63 -2.00
N ASP A 280 -5.90 12.31 -3.22
CA ASP A 280 -7.21 11.76 -3.56
C ASP A 280 -7.38 10.34 -2.99
N LYS A 281 -7.10 10.16 -1.69
CA LYS A 281 -7.26 8.87 -1.01
C LYS A 281 -8.66 8.63 -0.47
N ASP A 282 -9.53 9.66 -0.48
CA ASP A 282 -10.83 9.56 0.18
C ASP A 282 -12.03 9.44 -0.77
N LYS A 283 -11.85 9.38 -2.10
CA LYS A 283 -12.98 9.28 -3.04
C LYS A 283 -13.34 7.86 -3.48
N ASP A 284 -12.61 6.85 -3.08
CA ASP A 284 -12.93 5.44 -3.45
C ASP A 284 -14.00 4.78 -2.53
N ASN A 285 -14.63 5.52 -1.62
CA ASN A 285 -15.61 4.95 -0.68
C ASN A 285 -17.08 5.20 -1.05
N GLN A 286 -17.37 5.78 -2.22
CA GLN A 286 -18.74 6.06 -2.64
C GLN A 286 -19.03 5.63 -4.08
N ARG A 287 -18.86 4.35 -4.42
CA ARG A 287 -19.52 3.75 -5.59
C ARG A 287 -19.42 2.23 -5.53
N THR A 288 -20.34 1.62 -4.82
CA THR A 288 -20.92 0.31 -5.15
C THR A 288 -22.35 0.27 -4.63
N GLU A 289 -23.25 0.90 -5.32
CA GLU A 289 -24.65 0.48 -5.26
C GLU A 289 -24.78 -0.76 -6.15
N PRO A 290 -25.39 -1.84 -5.65
CA PRO A 290 -25.71 -2.97 -6.49
C PRO A 290 -26.98 -2.65 -7.28
N PHE A 291 -26.87 -2.66 -8.60
CA PHE A 291 -28.02 -2.75 -9.50
C PHE A 291 -28.74 -4.10 -9.28
N TYR A 292 -29.67 -4.12 -8.37
CA TYR A 292 -30.68 -5.17 -8.32
C TYR A 292 -32.05 -4.53 -8.59
N LYS A 293 -32.56 -4.69 -9.82
CA LYS A 293 -33.97 -4.45 -10.15
C LYS A 293 -34.73 -5.74 -9.93
N PRO A 294 -35.71 -5.78 -9.02
CA PRO A 294 -36.60 -6.95 -8.94
C PRO A 294 -37.54 -6.97 -10.15
N SER A 295 -37.53 -8.10 -10.85
CA SER A 295 -38.50 -8.38 -11.92
C SER A 295 -39.91 -8.46 -11.33
N LYS A 296 -40.83 -7.63 -11.81
CA LYS A 296 -42.26 -7.75 -11.58
C LYS A 296 -42.76 -9.04 -12.23
N ARG A 297 -43.11 -10.03 -11.45
CA ARG A 297 -44.02 -11.12 -11.91
C ARG A 297 -45.41 -10.52 -12.08
N ARG A 298 -45.91 -10.53 -13.31
CA ARG A 298 -47.32 -10.47 -13.62
C ARG A 298 -47.91 -11.86 -13.31
N ARG A 299 -49.06 -11.84 -12.67
CA ARG A 299 -50.10 -12.89 -12.48
C ARG A 299 -49.76 -14.31 -12.91
#